data_11c63164ea5a0a34d7c2ed00b42686fa
#
_entry.id   11c63164ea5a0a34d7c2ed00b42686fa
#
_cell.length_a   1.000
_cell.length_b   1.000
_cell.length_c   1.000
_cell.angle_alpha   90.00
_cell.angle_beta   90.00
_cell.angle_gamma   90.00
#
_symmetry.space_group_name_H-M   'P 1'
#
loop_
_entity.id
_entity.type
_entity.pdbx_description
1 polymer ?
#
loop_
_entity_poly.entity_id
_entity_poly.type
_entity_poly.pdbx_seq_one_letter_code
_entity_poly.pdbx_strand_id
1 'polypeptide(L)'
;MTKKAILLMTFGSPEGYTFEDIARFFTNIRRGVRPTDQEIQHLYDNYQKIGGSPLQEISKQQAAKLQERLQGEYTVYFANKFSSPFIPEVVKQMEQDGIEECLGLALEPHYSYYSIYGYEKFIESKTIRFHVVKDWYHNPNLLQFWENEIKKILTEEVKDESFKVFFSAHSVPVIALEFEDPYIDQIYKNGQIIAERLGLKKHQYTHTWQSESDIGLPWMKPDVLEYLREQTEHPEHYIFIPISFISEHIEVLYDNDIECKDLCDEFGVHYHRPPMPDDHPLLVEALYETVRAHETESFTIKTQEEETLDEMLPPETSKDILDQESDIQMPEFVKKLIAKKGRENVKMPEFVKRMLEQRAKQKKQ
;
A
#
# COMPACT_ATOMS: atom_id res chain seq x y z
N MET A 1 15.95 -33.59 -0.62
CA MET A 1 15.15 -32.64 0.19
C MET A 1 14.65 -31.58 -0.76
N THR A 2 13.39 -31.24 -0.68
CA THR A 2 12.77 -30.16 -1.49
C THR A 2 13.47 -28.84 -1.22
N LYS A 3 13.96 -28.17 -2.26
CA LYS A 3 14.58 -26.85 -2.12
C LYS A 3 13.47 -25.80 -1.97
N LYS A 4 13.48 -25.13 -0.83
CA LYS A 4 12.45 -24.14 -0.47
C LYS A 4 12.99 -22.72 -0.49
N ALA A 5 12.15 -21.77 -0.89
CA ALA A 5 12.47 -20.35 -0.91
C ALA A 5 11.39 -19.49 -0.30
N ILE A 6 11.78 -18.28 0.10
CA ILE A 6 10.90 -17.16 0.39
C ILE A 6 11.16 -16.10 -0.68
N LEU A 7 10.11 -15.60 -1.31
CA LEU A 7 10.17 -14.45 -2.22
C LEU A 7 9.54 -13.23 -1.51
N LEU A 8 10.39 -12.34 -1.02
CA LEU A 8 9.95 -11.05 -0.50
C LEU A 8 9.67 -10.11 -1.67
N MET A 9 8.49 -9.49 -1.67
CA MET A 9 8.04 -8.65 -2.77
C MET A 9 7.69 -7.25 -2.28
N THR A 10 8.11 -6.24 -3.04
CA THR A 10 7.74 -4.84 -2.80
C THR A 10 7.30 -4.14 -4.08
N PHE A 11 6.76 -2.94 -3.92
CA PHE A 11 6.41 -2.07 -5.03
C PHE A 11 7.65 -1.66 -5.84
N GLY A 12 8.74 -1.39 -5.14
CA GLY A 12 9.98 -0.87 -5.70
C GLY A 12 10.10 0.65 -5.57
N SER A 13 11.24 1.15 -6.00
CA SER A 13 11.54 2.58 -6.09
C SER A 13 12.48 2.86 -7.26
N PRO A 14 12.65 4.10 -7.71
CA PRO A 14 13.59 4.44 -8.77
C PRO A 14 15.02 3.96 -8.42
N GLU A 15 15.76 3.50 -9.43
CA GLU A 15 17.15 3.05 -9.27
C GLU A 15 18.13 4.23 -9.04
N GLY A 16 17.74 5.41 -9.49
CA GLY A 16 18.42 6.67 -9.31
C GLY A 16 17.43 7.82 -9.28
N TYR A 17 17.88 9.02 -9.03
CA TYR A 17 17.01 10.18 -8.81
C TYR A 17 17.26 11.30 -9.83
N THR A 18 17.68 10.95 -11.04
CA THR A 18 17.61 11.85 -12.20
C THR A 18 16.18 11.90 -12.73
N PHE A 19 15.86 12.93 -13.50
CA PHE A 19 14.54 13.03 -14.16
C PHE A 19 14.21 11.78 -14.98
N GLU A 20 15.18 11.23 -15.72
CA GLU A 20 14.98 10.02 -16.54
C GLU A 20 14.85 8.74 -15.72
N ASP A 21 15.47 8.64 -14.55
CA ASP A 21 15.28 7.49 -13.65
C ASP A 21 13.86 7.50 -13.10
N ILE A 22 13.36 8.66 -12.68
CA ILE A 22 11.97 8.84 -12.23
C ILE A 22 11.00 8.57 -13.38
N ALA A 23 11.28 9.08 -14.59
CA ALA A 23 10.45 8.85 -15.76
C ALA A 23 10.34 7.35 -16.10
N ARG A 24 11.46 6.62 -16.02
CA ARG A 24 11.51 5.17 -16.26
C ARG A 24 10.68 4.42 -15.22
N PHE A 25 10.87 4.70 -13.94
CA PHE A 25 10.11 4.09 -12.87
C PHE A 25 8.61 4.36 -13.02
N PHE A 26 8.22 5.61 -13.26
CA PHE A 26 6.83 5.99 -13.46
C PHE A 26 6.22 5.35 -14.73
N THR A 27 7.02 5.18 -15.80
CA THR A 27 6.61 4.44 -17.00
C THR A 27 6.34 2.96 -16.69
N ASN A 28 7.14 2.33 -15.80
CA ASN A 28 6.92 0.95 -15.38
C ASN A 28 5.61 0.82 -14.58
N ILE A 29 5.33 1.75 -13.66
CA ILE A 29 4.06 1.81 -12.93
C ILE A 29 2.88 1.91 -13.90
N ARG A 30 3.02 2.71 -14.96
CA ARG A 30 2.02 2.89 -16.02
C ARG A 30 2.11 1.86 -17.16
N ARG A 31 2.67 0.68 -16.87
CA ARG A 31 2.72 -0.47 -17.80
C ARG A 31 3.29 -0.13 -19.18
N GLY A 32 4.32 0.70 -19.22
CA GLY A 32 5.03 1.11 -20.45
C GLY A 32 4.50 2.39 -21.08
N VAL A 33 3.44 3.00 -20.56
CA VAL A 33 2.96 4.32 -21.00
C VAL A 33 3.74 5.41 -20.30
N ARG A 34 4.55 6.19 -21.05
CA ARG A 34 5.34 7.29 -20.48
C ARG A 34 4.38 8.39 -19.98
N PRO A 35 4.48 8.82 -18.70
CA PRO A 35 3.77 9.98 -18.20
C PRO A 35 4.17 11.26 -18.91
N THR A 36 3.36 12.31 -18.77
CA THR A 36 3.74 13.65 -19.25
C THR A 36 4.93 14.19 -18.47
N ASP A 37 5.72 15.07 -19.10
CA ASP A 37 6.88 15.68 -18.42
C ASP A 37 6.47 16.47 -17.17
N GLN A 38 5.25 17.01 -17.12
CA GLN A 38 4.71 17.70 -15.93
C GLN A 38 4.48 16.72 -14.78
N GLU A 39 3.91 15.54 -15.04
CA GLU A 39 3.71 14.50 -14.02
C GLU A 39 5.04 13.94 -13.53
N ILE A 40 5.98 13.73 -14.46
CA ILE A 40 7.34 13.28 -14.12
C ILE A 40 8.03 14.35 -13.25
N GLN A 41 7.93 15.64 -13.61
CA GLN A 41 8.54 16.74 -12.86
C GLN A 41 7.99 16.81 -11.44
N HIS A 42 6.67 16.65 -11.27
CA HIS A 42 6.06 16.63 -9.95
C HIS A 42 6.62 15.51 -9.07
N LEU A 43 6.66 14.28 -9.59
CA LEU A 43 7.23 13.15 -8.87
C LEU A 43 8.73 13.32 -8.60
N TYR A 44 9.47 13.85 -9.57
CA TYR A 44 10.89 14.18 -9.42
C TYR A 44 11.13 15.16 -8.29
N ASP A 45 10.35 16.25 -8.24
CA ASP A 45 10.48 17.27 -7.18
C ASP A 45 10.22 16.67 -5.78
N ASN A 46 9.26 15.76 -5.68
CA ASN A 46 8.97 15.07 -4.42
C ASN A 46 10.15 14.18 -3.99
N TYR A 47 10.74 13.40 -4.92
CA TYR A 47 11.95 12.61 -4.62
C TYR A 47 13.15 13.49 -4.25
N GLN A 48 13.31 14.66 -4.88
CA GLN A 48 14.38 15.60 -4.53
C GLN A 48 14.20 16.18 -3.12
N LYS A 49 12.96 16.52 -2.72
CA LYS A 49 12.68 17.05 -1.38
C LYS A 49 13.01 16.06 -0.26
N ILE A 50 12.79 14.77 -0.47
CA ILE A 50 13.11 13.72 0.53
C ILE A 50 14.57 13.24 0.43
N GLY A 51 15.34 13.68 -0.57
CA GLY A 51 16.72 13.22 -0.79
C GLY A 51 16.84 11.80 -1.35
N GLY A 52 15.76 11.27 -1.97
CA GLY A 52 15.67 9.91 -2.48
C GLY A 52 14.96 8.96 -1.50
N SER A 53 14.56 7.78 -1.99
CA SER A 53 13.84 6.77 -1.18
C SER A 53 14.80 5.70 -0.65
N PRO A 54 14.80 5.39 0.65
CA PRO A 54 15.61 4.33 1.21
C PRO A 54 15.03 2.91 1.00
N LEU A 55 13.84 2.79 0.39
CA LEU A 55 13.05 1.55 0.31
C LEU A 55 13.85 0.35 -0.19
N GLN A 56 14.63 0.52 -1.26
CA GLN A 56 15.42 -0.57 -1.85
C GLN A 56 16.45 -1.14 -0.87
N GLU A 57 17.14 -0.26 -0.16
CA GLU A 57 18.16 -0.67 0.81
C GLU A 57 17.53 -1.32 2.04
N ILE A 58 16.46 -0.74 2.56
CA ILE A 58 15.69 -1.30 3.68
C ILE A 58 15.18 -2.70 3.32
N SER A 59 14.59 -2.88 2.15
CA SER A 59 14.05 -4.18 1.74
C SER A 59 15.13 -5.25 1.57
N LYS A 60 16.33 -4.88 1.10
CA LYS A 60 17.49 -5.80 1.06
C LYS A 60 17.94 -6.18 2.46
N GLN A 61 17.95 -5.25 3.42
CA GLN A 61 18.28 -5.51 4.82
C GLN A 61 17.24 -6.42 5.48
N GLN A 62 15.95 -6.20 5.21
CA GLN A 62 14.88 -7.10 5.65
C GLN A 62 15.10 -8.53 5.13
N ALA A 63 15.40 -8.67 3.84
CA ALA A 63 15.71 -9.99 3.24
C ALA A 63 16.93 -10.65 3.88
N ALA A 64 18.01 -9.91 4.06
CA ALA A 64 19.23 -10.44 4.69
C ALA A 64 19.00 -10.90 6.14
N LYS A 65 18.32 -10.08 6.94
CA LYS A 65 18.00 -10.43 8.33
C LYS A 65 17.03 -11.61 8.44
N LEU A 66 16.04 -11.69 7.55
CA LEU A 66 15.15 -12.86 7.48
C LEU A 66 15.93 -14.12 7.08
N GLN A 67 16.87 -14.04 6.11
CA GLN A 67 17.75 -15.14 5.73
C GLN A 67 18.56 -15.66 6.93
N GLU A 68 19.15 -14.76 7.70
CA GLU A 68 19.88 -15.13 8.92
C GLU A 68 18.96 -15.80 9.95
N ARG A 69 17.76 -15.26 10.14
CA ARG A 69 16.78 -15.78 11.11
C ARG A 69 16.26 -17.17 10.75
N LEU A 70 16.16 -17.49 9.46
CA LEU A 70 15.73 -18.79 8.93
C LEU A 70 16.84 -19.86 8.96
N GLN A 71 18.07 -19.51 9.30
CA GLN A 71 19.20 -20.44 9.50
C GLN A 71 19.45 -21.42 8.34
N GLY A 72 19.17 -21.01 7.12
CA GLY A 72 19.40 -21.81 5.91
C GLY A 72 18.32 -22.84 5.56
N GLU A 73 17.21 -22.89 6.29
CA GLU A 73 16.06 -23.74 5.94
C GLU A 73 15.39 -23.33 4.63
N TYR A 74 15.46 -22.05 4.31
CA TYR A 74 14.96 -21.43 3.08
C TYR A 74 16.04 -20.55 2.47
N THR A 75 15.99 -20.39 1.14
CA THR A 75 16.71 -19.32 0.47
C THR A 75 15.78 -18.11 0.31
N VAL A 76 16.18 -16.94 0.81
CA VAL A 76 15.39 -15.73 0.71
C VAL A 76 15.78 -14.96 -0.54
N TYR A 77 14.82 -14.69 -1.39
CA TYR A 77 14.92 -13.81 -2.57
C TYR A 77 14.13 -12.54 -2.33
N PHE A 78 14.57 -11.46 -2.98
CA PHE A 78 13.93 -10.16 -2.95
C PHE A 78 13.64 -9.70 -4.36
N ALA A 79 12.44 -9.17 -4.60
CA ALA A 79 12.02 -8.68 -5.89
C ALA A 79 11.07 -7.48 -5.78
N ASN A 80 11.08 -6.65 -6.82
CA ASN A 80 10.18 -5.51 -6.95
C ASN A 80 9.18 -5.72 -8.10
N LYS A 81 8.03 -5.08 -7.98
CA LYS A 81 7.02 -5.05 -9.03
C LYS A 81 7.42 -4.11 -10.18
N PHE A 82 7.94 -2.91 -9.88
CA PHE A 82 8.13 -1.83 -10.85
C PHE A 82 9.58 -1.34 -11.01
N SER A 83 10.55 -1.96 -10.35
CA SER A 83 11.98 -1.69 -10.52
C SER A 83 12.82 -2.96 -10.41
N SER A 84 14.08 -2.91 -10.81
CA SER A 84 14.99 -4.05 -10.68
C SER A 84 15.35 -4.33 -9.19
N PRO A 85 15.50 -5.63 -8.83
CA PRO A 85 15.23 -6.82 -9.61
C PRO A 85 13.73 -7.09 -9.73
N PHE A 86 13.24 -7.30 -10.96
CA PHE A 86 11.82 -7.54 -11.19
C PHE A 86 11.38 -8.95 -10.78
N ILE A 87 10.13 -9.09 -10.30
CA ILE A 87 9.57 -10.39 -9.87
C ILE A 87 9.78 -11.49 -10.93
N PRO A 88 9.46 -11.30 -12.23
CA PRO A 88 9.67 -12.35 -13.23
C PRO A 88 11.15 -12.75 -13.43
N GLU A 89 12.07 -11.81 -13.28
CA GLU A 89 13.52 -12.08 -13.38
C GLU A 89 14.01 -12.92 -12.21
N VAL A 90 13.56 -12.58 -11.01
CA VAL A 90 13.91 -13.32 -9.80
C VAL A 90 13.29 -14.71 -9.79
N VAL A 91 12.04 -14.88 -10.24
CA VAL A 91 11.40 -16.20 -10.39
C VAL A 91 12.20 -17.07 -11.36
N LYS A 92 12.64 -16.51 -12.48
CA LYS A 92 13.52 -17.23 -13.43
C LYS A 92 14.87 -17.63 -12.81
N GLN A 93 15.44 -16.77 -11.98
CA GLN A 93 16.66 -17.11 -11.23
C GLN A 93 16.41 -18.27 -10.25
N MET A 94 15.28 -18.25 -9.52
CA MET A 94 14.90 -19.32 -8.62
C MET A 94 14.72 -20.67 -9.34
N GLU A 95 14.17 -20.68 -10.56
CA GLU A 95 14.09 -21.88 -11.40
C GLU A 95 15.49 -22.43 -11.73
N GLN A 96 16.43 -21.54 -12.07
CA GLN A 96 17.82 -21.92 -12.36
C GLN A 96 18.53 -22.49 -11.12
N ASP A 97 18.21 -21.95 -9.93
CA ASP A 97 18.75 -22.41 -8.65
C ASP A 97 18.10 -23.73 -8.19
N GLY A 98 17.11 -24.22 -8.93
CA GLY A 98 16.39 -25.46 -8.67
C GLY A 98 15.46 -25.42 -7.47
N ILE A 99 14.84 -24.26 -7.20
CA ILE A 99 13.78 -24.11 -6.19
C ILE A 99 12.56 -24.89 -6.65
N GLU A 100 11.93 -25.61 -5.73
CA GLU A 100 10.74 -26.44 -5.97
C GLU A 100 9.47 -25.87 -5.31
N GLU A 101 9.63 -25.22 -4.16
CA GLU A 101 8.54 -24.56 -3.41
C GLU A 101 8.96 -23.16 -2.97
N CYS A 102 8.05 -22.20 -3.09
CA CYS A 102 8.29 -20.84 -2.68
C CYS A 102 7.08 -20.25 -1.96
N LEU A 103 7.33 -19.66 -0.79
CA LEU A 103 6.37 -18.80 -0.11
C LEU A 103 6.60 -17.36 -0.58
N GLY A 104 5.61 -16.79 -1.27
CA GLY A 104 5.59 -15.37 -1.63
C GLY A 104 5.06 -14.54 -0.46
N LEU A 105 5.81 -13.54 -0.03
CA LEU A 105 5.47 -12.66 1.08
C LEU A 105 5.68 -11.21 0.67
N ALA A 106 4.59 -10.46 0.52
CA ALA A 106 4.68 -9.03 0.28
C ALA A 106 5.12 -8.30 1.54
N LEU A 107 6.02 -7.32 1.38
CA LEU A 107 6.44 -6.39 2.43
C LEU A 107 5.38 -5.29 2.64
N GLU A 108 4.12 -5.71 2.56
CA GLU A 108 2.90 -4.97 2.81
C GLU A 108 1.97 -5.86 3.63
N PRO A 109 1.55 -5.45 4.84
CA PRO A 109 0.85 -6.35 5.75
C PRO A 109 -0.63 -6.56 5.45
N HIS A 110 -1.25 -5.73 4.61
CA HIS A 110 -2.68 -5.73 4.31
C HIS A 110 -2.93 -6.19 2.88
N TYR A 111 -3.88 -7.10 2.69
CA TYR A 111 -4.24 -7.58 1.36
C TYR A 111 -5.11 -6.59 0.62
N SER A 112 -4.76 -6.32 -0.64
CA SER A 112 -5.60 -5.62 -1.59
C SER A 112 -5.46 -6.21 -2.99
N TYR A 113 -6.51 -6.11 -3.78
CA TYR A 113 -6.44 -6.35 -5.23
C TYR A 113 -5.48 -5.36 -5.94
N TYR A 114 -5.27 -4.19 -5.35
CA TYR A 114 -4.37 -3.16 -5.89
C TYR A 114 -2.90 -3.38 -5.51
N SER A 115 -2.62 -4.17 -4.47
CA SER A 115 -1.26 -4.44 -4.00
C SER A 115 -0.89 -5.93 -4.12
N ILE A 116 -1.14 -6.76 -3.11
CA ILE A 116 -0.66 -8.14 -3.02
C ILE A 116 -1.13 -9.01 -4.18
N TYR A 117 -2.39 -8.90 -4.58
CA TYR A 117 -2.88 -9.60 -5.76
C TYR A 117 -2.13 -9.16 -7.02
N GLY A 118 -1.80 -7.87 -7.14
CA GLY A 118 -0.99 -7.34 -8.22
C GLY A 118 0.43 -7.91 -8.26
N TYR A 119 1.06 -8.22 -7.10
CA TYR A 119 2.36 -8.93 -7.06
C TYR A 119 2.23 -10.38 -7.50
N GLU A 120 1.20 -11.08 -7.02
CA GLU A 120 0.95 -12.48 -7.34
C GLU A 120 0.85 -12.72 -8.86
N LYS A 121 0.31 -11.77 -9.61
CA LYS A 121 0.21 -11.84 -11.07
C LYS A 121 1.53 -11.81 -11.82
N PHE A 122 2.57 -11.25 -11.22
CA PHE A 122 3.91 -11.26 -11.81
C PHE A 122 4.66 -12.56 -11.52
N ILE A 123 4.08 -13.46 -10.70
CA ILE A 123 4.64 -14.77 -10.41
C ILE A 123 4.17 -15.75 -11.47
N GLU A 124 5.08 -16.19 -12.34
CA GLU A 124 4.81 -17.23 -13.33
C GLU A 124 5.93 -18.26 -13.29
N SER A 125 5.59 -19.54 -13.04
CA SER A 125 6.53 -20.65 -13.14
C SER A 125 5.78 -21.94 -13.44
N LYS A 126 6.43 -22.81 -14.27
CA LYS A 126 5.96 -24.16 -14.56
C LYS A 126 6.61 -25.23 -13.66
N THR A 127 7.62 -24.85 -12.90
CA THR A 127 8.44 -25.78 -12.09
C THR A 127 8.36 -25.50 -10.61
N ILE A 128 8.15 -24.26 -10.18
CA ILE A 128 8.06 -23.86 -8.80
C ILE A 128 6.60 -23.80 -8.37
N ARG A 129 6.27 -24.44 -7.26
CA ARG A 129 4.97 -24.30 -6.61
C ARG A 129 5.00 -23.13 -5.64
N PHE A 130 4.02 -22.25 -5.69
CA PHE A 130 3.91 -21.07 -4.85
C PHE A 130 2.72 -21.15 -3.90
N HIS A 131 2.92 -20.62 -2.70
CA HIS A 131 1.87 -20.10 -1.84
C HIS A 131 2.15 -18.61 -1.60
N VAL A 132 1.17 -17.73 -1.82
CA VAL A 132 1.31 -16.29 -1.56
C VAL A 132 0.50 -15.91 -0.34
N VAL A 133 1.19 -15.41 0.68
CA VAL A 133 0.57 -14.93 1.92
C VAL A 133 -0.33 -13.74 1.59
N LYS A 134 -1.58 -13.79 2.03
CA LYS A 134 -2.56 -12.75 1.71
C LYS A 134 -2.45 -11.55 2.64
N ASP A 135 -2.35 -11.78 3.95
CA ASP A 135 -2.18 -10.70 4.92
C ASP A 135 -1.44 -11.19 6.18
N TRP A 136 -0.87 -10.25 6.92
CA TRP A 136 -0.17 -10.49 8.18
C TRP A 136 -0.19 -9.26 9.11
N TYR A 137 -1.09 -8.30 8.87
CA TYR A 137 -1.24 -7.06 9.65
C TYR A 137 -1.54 -7.30 11.13
N HIS A 138 -2.09 -8.47 11.46
CA HIS A 138 -2.44 -8.88 12.82
C HIS A 138 -1.30 -9.63 13.53
N ASN A 139 -0.11 -9.74 12.91
CA ASN A 139 1.03 -10.39 13.53
C ASN A 139 1.39 -9.72 14.87
N PRO A 140 1.52 -10.49 15.97
CA PRO A 140 1.75 -9.94 17.30
C PRO A 140 2.98 -9.05 17.42
N ASN A 141 4.07 -9.38 16.72
CA ASN A 141 5.31 -8.61 16.77
C ASN A 141 5.19 -7.28 16.01
N LEU A 142 4.49 -7.26 14.87
CA LEU A 142 4.19 -6.00 14.17
C LEU A 142 3.31 -5.07 15.04
N LEU A 143 2.27 -5.63 15.66
CA LEU A 143 1.41 -4.89 16.57
C LEU A 143 2.19 -4.39 17.80
N GLN A 144 3.13 -5.19 18.33
CA GLN A 144 3.97 -4.80 19.45
C GLN A 144 4.93 -3.67 19.07
N PHE A 145 5.46 -3.67 17.84
CA PHE A 145 6.27 -2.56 17.34
C PHE A 145 5.49 -1.24 17.40
N TRP A 146 4.31 -1.20 16.80
CA TRP A 146 3.47 0.00 16.80
C TRP A 146 3.07 0.44 18.20
N GLU A 147 2.68 -0.51 19.05
CA GLU A 147 2.36 -0.22 20.46
C GLU A 147 3.53 0.45 21.19
N ASN A 148 4.74 -0.09 21.05
CA ASN A 148 5.92 0.43 21.70
C ASN A 148 6.26 1.85 21.23
N GLU A 149 6.28 2.07 19.92
CA GLU A 149 6.68 3.36 19.35
C GLU A 149 5.64 4.46 19.63
N ILE A 150 4.34 4.15 19.52
CA ILE A 150 3.29 5.12 19.87
C ILE A 150 3.31 5.42 21.36
N LYS A 151 3.46 4.40 22.20
CA LYS A 151 3.53 4.57 23.66
C LYS A 151 4.70 5.46 24.07
N LYS A 152 5.84 5.32 23.40
CA LYS A 152 7.01 6.18 23.62
C LYS A 152 6.66 7.64 23.35
N ILE A 153 6.06 7.98 22.20
CA ILE A 153 5.61 9.34 21.87
C ILE A 153 4.62 9.85 22.94
N LEU A 154 3.62 9.04 23.29
CA LEU A 154 2.61 9.43 24.29
C LEU A 154 3.22 9.73 25.66
N THR A 155 4.25 8.99 26.08
CA THR A 155 4.85 9.15 27.42
C THR A 155 5.97 10.19 27.48
N GLU A 156 6.76 10.32 26.41
CA GLU A 156 7.93 11.20 26.41
C GLU A 156 7.64 12.58 25.84
N GLU A 157 6.80 12.67 24.79
CA GLU A 157 6.53 13.92 24.06
C GLU A 157 5.18 14.55 24.47
N VAL A 158 4.10 13.77 24.38
CA VAL A 158 2.72 14.24 24.62
C VAL A 158 2.42 14.44 26.10
N LYS A 159 2.80 13.47 26.94
CA LYS A 159 2.53 13.48 28.40
C LYS A 159 1.04 13.64 28.72
N ASP A 160 0.65 14.73 29.38
CA ASP A 160 -0.71 15.02 29.79
C ASP A 160 -1.45 15.99 28.85
N GLU A 161 -0.81 16.37 27.71
CA GLU A 161 -1.38 17.31 26.75
C GLU A 161 -2.40 16.65 25.83
N SER A 162 -3.20 17.46 25.15
CA SER A 162 -4.23 16.94 24.24
C SER A 162 -3.61 16.42 22.95
N PHE A 163 -4.11 15.29 22.46
CA PHE A 163 -3.56 14.66 21.24
C PHE A 163 -4.62 13.96 20.41
N LYS A 164 -4.25 13.70 19.13
CA LYS A 164 -4.99 12.80 18.25
C LYS A 164 -4.05 11.94 17.40
N VAL A 165 -4.35 10.65 17.36
CA VAL A 165 -3.65 9.66 16.54
C VAL A 165 -4.37 9.47 15.22
N PHE A 166 -3.65 9.52 14.13
CA PHE A 166 -4.12 9.23 12.78
C PHE A 166 -3.55 7.88 12.32
N PHE A 167 -4.40 6.87 12.22
CA PHE A 167 -4.05 5.64 11.53
C PHE A 167 -4.30 5.87 10.05
N SER A 168 -3.25 6.20 9.30
CA SER A 168 -3.34 6.45 7.87
C SER A 168 -2.91 5.25 7.03
N ALA A 169 -3.41 5.20 5.80
CA ALA A 169 -3.09 4.17 4.85
C ALA A 169 -3.13 4.75 3.42
N HIS A 170 -2.40 4.11 2.49
CA HIS A 170 -2.56 4.44 1.07
C HIS A 170 -4.02 4.30 0.68
N SER A 171 -4.58 5.34 0.06
CA SER A 171 -5.96 5.30 -0.41
C SER A 171 -6.12 4.27 -1.53
N VAL A 172 -7.33 3.80 -1.71
CA VAL A 172 -7.71 2.96 -2.84
C VAL A 172 -8.96 3.55 -3.51
N PRO A 173 -9.17 3.32 -4.81
CA PRO A 173 -10.40 3.75 -5.46
C PRO A 173 -11.63 3.16 -4.75
N VAL A 174 -12.68 3.98 -4.58
CA VAL A 174 -13.93 3.58 -3.90
C VAL A 174 -14.54 2.30 -4.48
N ILE A 175 -14.29 2.03 -5.75
CA ILE A 175 -14.75 0.81 -6.41
C ILE A 175 -14.19 -0.48 -5.78
N ALA A 176 -13.08 -0.40 -5.01
CA ALA A 176 -12.58 -1.53 -4.23
C ALA A 176 -13.66 -2.14 -3.32
N LEU A 177 -14.57 -1.32 -2.80
CA LEU A 177 -15.71 -1.79 -2.01
C LEU A 177 -16.66 -2.71 -2.78
N GLU A 178 -16.81 -2.52 -4.09
CA GLU A 178 -17.69 -3.34 -4.93
C GLU A 178 -17.08 -4.71 -5.24
N PHE A 179 -15.75 -4.81 -5.16
CA PHE A 179 -15.03 -6.08 -5.32
C PHE A 179 -14.86 -6.84 -4.00
N GLU A 180 -15.44 -6.34 -2.90
CA GLU A 180 -15.25 -6.91 -1.57
C GLU A 180 -13.75 -7.00 -1.20
N ASP A 181 -12.97 -6.00 -1.63
CA ASP A 181 -11.55 -5.90 -1.28
C ASP A 181 -11.42 -5.77 0.25
N PRO A 182 -10.76 -6.70 0.94
CA PRO A 182 -10.70 -6.69 2.39
C PRO A 182 -9.80 -5.59 2.97
N TYR A 183 -9.05 -4.88 2.15
CA TYR A 183 -8.06 -3.89 2.55
C TYR A 183 -8.63 -2.86 3.53
N ILE A 184 -9.77 -2.28 3.18
CA ILE A 184 -10.39 -1.21 3.97
C ILE A 184 -10.75 -1.73 5.37
N ASP A 185 -11.38 -2.91 5.44
CA ASP A 185 -11.74 -3.53 6.72
C ASP A 185 -10.50 -3.92 7.53
N GLN A 186 -9.45 -4.40 6.88
CA GLN A 186 -8.17 -4.75 7.52
C GLN A 186 -7.50 -3.51 8.11
N ILE A 187 -7.47 -2.38 7.40
CA ILE A 187 -6.92 -1.10 7.90
C ILE A 187 -7.68 -0.62 9.14
N TYR A 188 -9.02 -0.58 9.08
CA TYR A 188 -9.83 -0.18 10.24
C TYR A 188 -9.60 -1.10 11.43
N LYS A 189 -9.58 -2.41 11.20
CA LYS A 189 -9.37 -3.41 12.26
C LYS A 189 -7.96 -3.31 12.86
N ASN A 190 -6.95 -3.09 12.02
CA ASN A 190 -5.56 -2.93 12.48
C ASN A 190 -5.42 -1.71 13.40
N GLY A 191 -5.88 -0.53 12.98
CA GLY A 191 -5.86 0.67 13.83
C GLY A 191 -6.68 0.50 15.10
N GLN A 192 -7.84 -0.19 15.06
CA GLN A 192 -8.63 -0.48 16.24
C GLN A 192 -7.87 -1.37 17.23
N ILE A 193 -7.22 -2.44 16.78
CA ILE A 193 -6.42 -3.33 17.64
C ILE A 193 -5.30 -2.54 18.33
N ILE A 194 -4.59 -1.68 17.59
CA ILE A 194 -3.52 -0.84 18.16
C ILE A 194 -4.09 0.14 19.19
N ALA A 195 -5.21 0.81 18.87
CA ALA A 195 -5.87 1.75 19.77
C ALA A 195 -6.33 1.07 21.09
N GLU A 196 -6.89 -0.15 20.99
CA GLU A 196 -7.31 -0.94 22.15
C GLU A 196 -6.11 -1.34 23.03
N ARG A 197 -4.99 -1.77 22.44
CA ARG A 197 -3.75 -2.10 23.17
C ARG A 197 -3.19 -0.89 23.93
N LEU A 198 -3.30 0.30 23.34
CA LEU A 198 -2.87 1.56 23.94
C LEU A 198 -3.88 2.16 24.92
N GLY A 199 -5.10 1.61 25.01
CA GLY A 199 -6.19 2.15 25.84
C GLY A 199 -6.72 3.49 25.33
N LEU A 200 -6.59 3.79 24.03
CA LEU A 200 -7.05 5.04 23.43
C LEU A 200 -8.59 5.12 23.43
N LYS A 201 -9.12 6.28 23.79
CA LYS A 201 -10.55 6.56 23.68
C LYS A 201 -10.92 6.87 22.22
N LYS A 202 -12.17 6.62 21.85
CA LYS A 202 -12.66 6.78 20.46
C LYS A 202 -12.42 8.18 19.86
N HIS A 203 -12.40 9.23 20.67
CA HIS A 203 -12.13 10.60 20.20
C HIS A 203 -10.63 10.90 20.02
N GLN A 204 -9.74 10.08 20.58
CA GLN A 204 -8.29 10.27 20.55
C GLN A 204 -7.65 9.69 19.28
N TYR A 205 -8.37 8.95 18.45
CA TYR A 205 -7.84 8.45 17.19
C TYR A 205 -8.86 8.52 16.04
N THR A 206 -8.38 8.45 14.85
CA THR A 206 -9.19 8.36 13.62
C THR A 206 -8.43 7.57 12.55
N HIS A 207 -9.16 7.14 11.52
CA HIS A 207 -8.56 6.56 10.31
C HIS A 207 -8.67 7.60 9.19
N THR A 208 -7.60 7.72 8.42
CA THR A 208 -7.50 8.62 7.27
C THR A 208 -6.79 7.93 6.11
N TRP A 209 -6.92 8.49 4.93
CA TRP A 209 -6.30 8.00 3.72
C TRP A 209 -5.29 9.01 3.20
N GLN A 210 -4.26 8.56 2.49
CA GLN A 210 -3.21 9.39 1.89
C GLN A 210 -2.84 8.89 0.49
N SER A 211 -2.00 9.63 -0.23
CA SER A 211 -1.36 9.18 -1.48
C SER A 211 -2.36 8.89 -2.61
N GLU A 212 -3.50 9.59 -2.67
CA GLU A 212 -4.44 9.43 -3.79
C GLU A 212 -3.80 9.90 -5.11
N SER A 213 -4.10 9.19 -6.20
CA SER A 213 -3.62 9.53 -7.54
C SER A 213 -4.75 10.09 -8.42
N ASP A 214 -4.44 11.04 -9.30
CA ASP A 214 -5.42 11.56 -10.27
C ASP A 214 -5.60 10.61 -11.45
N ILE A 215 -6.38 9.55 -11.23
CA ILE A 215 -6.78 8.58 -12.27
C ILE A 215 -8.24 8.72 -12.70
N GLY A 216 -8.88 9.85 -12.33
CA GLY A 216 -10.28 10.12 -12.67
C GLY A 216 -11.30 9.26 -11.94
N LEU A 217 -10.89 8.48 -10.93
CA LEU A 217 -11.76 7.71 -10.04
C LEU A 217 -11.88 8.38 -8.67
N PRO A 218 -13.01 8.21 -7.97
CA PRO A 218 -13.10 8.63 -6.57
C PRO A 218 -12.30 7.68 -5.67
N TRP A 219 -11.54 8.26 -4.75
CA TRP A 219 -10.73 7.56 -3.77
C TRP A 219 -11.40 7.52 -2.39
N MET A 220 -10.95 6.61 -1.54
CA MET A 220 -11.44 6.50 -0.17
C MET A 220 -11.15 7.78 0.61
N LYS A 221 -12.09 8.16 1.48
CA LYS A 221 -12.04 9.38 2.30
C LYS A 221 -12.29 9.05 3.79
N PRO A 222 -11.93 9.94 4.72
CA PRO A 222 -11.33 11.25 4.49
C PRO A 222 -9.84 11.16 4.11
N ASP A 223 -9.39 11.97 3.16
CA ASP A 223 -7.98 12.26 2.95
C ASP A 223 -7.41 12.95 4.19
N VAL A 224 -6.16 12.66 4.56
CA VAL A 224 -5.57 13.17 5.80
C VAL A 224 -5.42 14.69 5.80
N LEU A 225 -5.00 15.29 4.67
CA LEU A 225 -4.81 16.74 4.57
C LEU A 225 -6.16 17.47 4.53
N GLU A 226 -7.15 16.91 3.83
CA GLU A 226 -8.53 17.43 3.83
C GLU A 226 -9.12 17.39 5.25
N TYR A 227 -8.97 16.24 5.93
CA TYR A 227 -9.44 16.08 7.30
C TYR A 227 -8.85 17.14 8.25
N LEU A 228 -7.53 17.38 8.17
CA LEU A 228 -6.85 18.37 9.00
C LEU A 228 -7.38 19.80 8.76
N ARG A 229 -7.60 20.18 7.49
CA ARG A 229 -8.12 21.50 7.11
C ARG A 229 -9.59 21.73 7.52
N GLU A 230 -10.37 20.67 7.65
CA GLU A 230 -11.77 20.75 8.07
C GLU A 230 -11.96 20.90 9.58
N GLN A 231 -10.91 20.66 10.38
CA GLN A 231 -10.99 20.82 11.83
C GLN A 231 -11.01 22.30 12.19
N THR A 232 -11.93 22.69 13.08
CA THR A 232 -12.02 24.06 13.63
C THR A 232 -11.26 24.23 14.95
N GLU A 233 -10.94 23.11 15.61
CA GLU A 233 -10.17 23.06 16.85
C GLU A 233 -9.11 21.98 16.69
N HIS A 234 -7.89 22.28 17.15
CA HIS A 234 -6.76 21.36 17.07
C HIS A 234 -6.27 21.02 18.48
N PRO A 235 -5.91 19.77 18.77
CA PRO A 235 -5.18 19.42 19.97
C PRO A 235 -3.74 19.95 19.90
N GLU A 236 -2.99 19.82 20.98
CA GLU A 236 -1.59 20.23 21.03
C GLU A 236 -0.68 19.32 20.19
N HIS A 237 -1.06 18.04 20.03
CA HIS A 237 -0.25 17.05 19.33
C HIS A 237 -1.06 16.23 18.30
N TYR A 238 -0.50 16.07 17.12
CA TYR A 238 -0.93 15.10 16.11
C TYR A 238 0.11 14.01 15.93
N ILE A 239 -0.32 12.75 15.95
CA ILE A 239 0.55 11.58 15.81
C ILE A 239 0.09 10.78 14.59
N PHE A 240 0.93 10.72 13.56
CA PHE A 240 0.63 10.04 12.30
C PHE A 240 1.25 8.65 12.25
N ILE A 241 0.43 7.65 12.02
CA ILE A 241 0.83 6.23 11.96
C ILE A 241 0.40 5.67 10.61
N PRO A 242 1.27 5.65 9.59
CA PRO A 242 0.95 5.12 8.27
C PRO A 242 0.99 3.59 8.28
N ILE A 243 -0.05 2.96 8.88
CA ILE A 243 -0.08 1.53 9.24
C ILE A 243 -0.09 0.57 8.06
N SER A 244 -0.41 1.03 6.84
CA SER A 244 -0.34 0.19 5.64
C SER A 244 1.08 -0.11 5.18
N PHE A 245 2.05 0.63 5.67
CA PHE A 245 3.45 0.53 5.30
C PHE A 245 4.31 -0.04 6.43
N ILE A 246 5.46 -0.59 6.07
CA ILE A 246 6.44 -1.13 7.02
C ILE A 246 7.85 -0.58 6.81
N SER A 247 8.04 0.28 5.83
CA SER A 247 9.36 0.84 5.48
C SER A 247 9.26 2.31 5.13
N GLU A 248 10.33 3.05 5.42
CA GLU A 248 10.48 4.42 4.96
C GLU A 248 10.56 4.47 3.43
N HIS A 249 9.73 5.31 2.81
CA HIS A 249 9.68 5.53 1.37
C HIS A 249 8.96 6.85 1.07
N ILE A 250 8.78 7.19 -0.21
CA ILE A 250 8.26 8.50 -0.62
C ILE A 250 6.91 8.83 0.03
N GLU A 251 5.96 7.89 0.08
CA GLU A 251 4.60 8.12 0.61
C GLU A 251 4.57 8.28 2.14
N VAL A 252 5.66 7.97 2.84
CA VAL A 252 5.85 8.26 4.25
C VAL A 252 6.64 9.55 4.42
N LEU A 253 7.79 9.65 3.77
CA LEU A 253 8.71 10.78 3.94
C LEU A 253 8.17 12.07 3.31
N TYR A 254 7.39 11.99 2.23
CA TYR A 254 6.80 13.16 1.60
C TYR A 254 5.41 13.48 2.18
N ASP A 255 4.47 12.52 2.11
CA ASP A 255 3.07 12.80 2.49
C ASP A 255 2.94 13.08 4.00
N ASN A 256 3.70 12.34 4.85
CA ASN A 256 3.62 12.58 6.29
C ASN A 256 4.65 13.62 6.77
N ASP A 257 5.98 13.42 6.49
CA ASP A 257 7.01 14.24 7.10
C ASP A 257 7.17 15.64 6.45
N ILE A 258 6.56 15.85 5.26
CA ILE A 258 6.49 17.16 4.62
C ILE A 258 5.04 17.68 4.66
N GLU A 259 4.10 17.07 3.95
CA GLU A 259 2.77 17.67 3.76
C GLU A 259 1.95 17.71 5.06
N CYS A 260 1.87 16.62 5.83
CA CYS A 260 1.16 16.63 7.12
C CYS A 260 1.89 17.51 8.13
N LYS A 261 3.22 17.48 8.13
CA LYS A 261 4.03 18.32 9.02
C LYS A 261 3.85 19.80 8.73
N ASP A 262 3.88 20.23 7.46
CA ASP A 262 3.67 21.62 7.06
C ASP A 262 2.30 22.15 7.55
N LEU A 263 1.25 21.33 7.48
CA LEU A 263 -0.06 21.69 8.03
C LEU A 263 -0.06 21.77 9.55
N CYS A 264 0.64 20.87 10.24
CA CYS A 264 0.79 20.96 11.69
C CYS A 264 1.50 22.28 12.10
N ASP A 265 2.56 22.64 11.38
CA ASP A 265 3.30 23.91 11.59
C ASP A 265 2.39 25.12 11.32
N GLU A 266 1.54 25.08 10.27
CA GLU A 266 0.54 26.13 9.96
C GLU A 266 -0.48 26.31 11.09
N PHE A 267 -0.96 25.19 11.68
CA PHE A 267 -1.94 25.22 12.77
C PHE A 267 -1.31 25.42 14.15
N GLY A 268 0.01 25.43 14.27
CA GLY A 268 0.72 25.52 15.55
C GLY A 268 0.57 24.26 16.42
N VAL A 269 0.45 23.09 15.79
CA VAL A 269 0.30 21.77 16.42
C VAL A 269 1.63 21.02 16.35
N HIS A 270 2.00 20.30 17.40
CA HIS A 270 3.18 19.45 17.39
C HIS A 270 2.96 18.21 16.51
N TYR A 271 3.79 18.07 15.48
CA TYR A 271 3.82 16.90 14.59
C TYR A 271 4.62 15.77 15.21
N HIS A 272 4.09 14.55 15.19
CA HIS A 272 4.80 13.33 15.55
C HIS A 272 4.52 12.22 14.55
N ARG A 273 5.55 11.47 14.21
CA ARG A 273 5.48 10.20 13.52
C ARG A 273 6.57 9.28 14.08
N PRO A 274 6.23 8.07 14.55
CA PRO A 274 7.26 7.12 14.94
C PRO A 274 8.07 6.67 13.71
N PRO A 275 9.30 6.16 13.90
CA PRO A 275 10.03 5.51 12.80
C PRO A 275 9.17 4.37 12.23
N MET A 276 9.41 4.05 10.95
CA MET A 276 8.80 2.87 10.35
C MET A 276 9.47 1.60 10.90
N PRO A 277 8.80 0.44 10.81
CA PRO A 277 9.38 -0.84 11.22
C PRO A 277 10.73 -1.15 10.55
N ASP A 278 10.91 -0.81 9.28
CA ASP A 278 12.13 -0.98 8.49
C ASP A 278 12.76 -2.38 8.68
N ASP A 279 13.94 -2.47 9.25
CA ASP A 279 14.65 -3.71 9.56
C ASP A 279 14.72 -4.00 11.07
N HIS A 280 13.80 -3.41 11.84
CA HIS A 280 13.69 -3.58 13.29
C HIS A 280 13.54 -5.06 13.67
N PRO A 281 14.12 -5.53 14.79
CA PRO A 281 14.03 -6.94 15.21
C PRO A 281 12.61 -7.49 15.32
N LEU A 282 11.64 -6.68 15.77
CA LEU A 282 10.24 -7.10 15.84
C LEU A 282 9.62 -7.30 14.44
N LEU A 283 10.03 -6.52 13.42
CA LEU A 283 9.59 -6.78 12.05
C LEU A 283 10.19 -8.07 11.50
N VAL A 284 11.49 -8.29 11.72
CA VAL A 284 12.16 -9.54 11.28
C VAL A 284 11.48 -10.76 11.93
N GLU A 285 11.13 -10.67 13.20
CA GLU A 285 10.41 -11.74 13.91
C GLU A 285 8.97 -11.88 13.35
N ALA A 286 8.28 -10.79 13.02
CA ALA A 286 6.97 -10.83 12.38
C ALA A 286 7.01 -11.54 11.02
N LEU A 287 8.01 -11.25 10.19
CA LEU A 287 8.21 -11.93 8.90
C LEU A 287 8.52 -13.43 9.11
N TYR A 288 9.39 -13.75 10.06
CA TYR A 288 9.73 -15.13 10.41
C TYR A 288 8.52 -15.93 10.88
N GLU A 289 7.73 -15.39 11.82
CA GLU A 289 6.52 -16.07 12.31
C GLU A 289 5.47 -16.23 11.21
N THR A 290 5.35 -15.23 10.33
CA THR A 290 4.46 -15.31 9.16
C THR A 290 4.89 -16.44 8.23
N VAL A 291 6.18 -16.61 7.96
CA VAL A 291 6.70 -17.75 7.19
C VAL A 291 6.33 -19.08 7.88
N ARG A 292 6.56 -19.20 9.19
CA ARG A 292 6.23 -20.43 9.95
C ARG A 292 4.75 -20.77 9.96
N ALA A 293 3.90 -19.76 10.04
CA ALA A 293 2.44 -19.95 10.02
C ALA A 293 1.93 -20.52 8.68
N HIS A 294 2.65 -20.29 7.58
CA HIS A 294 2.21 -20.68 6.23
C HIS A 294 3.04 -21.81 5.60
N GLU A 295 4.02 -22.37 6.30
CA GLU A 295 4.90 -23.43 5.75
C GLU A 295 4.20 -24.75 5.44
N THR A 296 3.01 -24.99 5.99
CA THR A 296 2.18 -26.18 5.77
C THR A 296 1.01 -25.95 4.81
N GLU A 297 0.90 -24.76 4.25
CA GLU A 297 -0.16 -24.44 3.30
C GLU A 297 0.02 -25.15 1.95
N SER A 298 -1.04 -25.14 1.13
CA SER A 298 -0.99 -25.75 -0.19
C SER A 298 -0.24 -24.89 -1.19
N PHE A 299 0.82 -25.43 -1.77
CA PHE A 299 1.61 -24.78 -2.81
C PHE A 299 1.15 -25.23 -4.21
N THR A 300 0.90 -24.28 -5.11
CA THR A 300 0.39 -24.53 -6.46
C THR A 300 1.27 -23.93 -7.53
N ILE A 301 1.25 -24.53 -8.73
CA ILE A 301 1.87 -23.90 -9.92
C ILE A 301 1.07 -22.65 -10.27
N LYS A 302 1.77 -21.57 -10.56
CA LYS A 302 1.19 -20.31 -11.03
C LYS A 302 1.40 -20.17 -12.52
N THR A 303 0.31 -20.20 -13.29
CA THR A 303 0.29 -19.97 -14.74
C THR A 303 -0.69 -18.85 -15.06
N GLN A 304 -0.46 -18.11 -16.13
CA GLN A 304 -1.28 -16.94 -16.51
C GLN A 304 -2.66 -17.28 -17.12
N GLU A 305 -3.28 -18.42 -16.80
CA GLU A 305 -4.50 -18.87 -17.49
C GLU A 305 -5.81 -18.30 -16.95
N GLU A 306 -5.84 -17.40 -15.98
CA GLU A 306 -7.09 -16.78 -15.52
C GLU A 306 -7.21 -15.32 -15.94
N GLU A 307 -8.37 -14.96 -16.53
CA GLU A 307 -8.77 -13.58 -16.84
C GLU A 307 -8.49 -12.65 -15.64
N THR A 308 -7.59 -11.73 -15.83
CA THR A 308 -6.99 -10.98 -14.76
C THR A 308 -7.86 -9.78 -14.38
N LEU A 309 -7.94 -9.48 -13.09
CA LEU A 309 -8.54 -8.24 -12.56
C LEU A 309 -7.90 -7.00 -13.24
N ASP A 310 -6.66 -7.13 -13.74
CA ASP A 310 -5.96 -6.12 -14.53
C ASP A 310 -6.63 -5.76 -15.85
N GLU A 311 -7.42 -6.69 -16.44
CA GLU A 311 -8.30 -6.39 -17.57
C GLU A 311 -9.60 -5.70 -17.12
N MET A 312 -9.93 -5.79 -15.83
CA MET A 312 -11.10 -5.18 -15.22
C MET A 312 -10.80 -3.81 -14.58
N LEU A 313 -9.54 -3.55 -14.21
CA LEU A 313 -9.12 -2.25 -13.70
C LEU A 313 -8.78 -1.33 -14.87
N PRO A 314 -9.22 -0.07 -14.86
CA PRO A 314 -8.80 0.89 -15.87
C PRO A 314 -7.27 0.99 -15.84
N PRO A 315 -6.61 1.11 -17.00
CA PRO A 315 -5.20 1.46 -17.02
C PRO A 315 -5.02 2.73 -16.18
N GLU A 316 -4.01 2.73 -15.32
CA GLU A 316 -3.61 3.93 -14.58
C GLU A 316 -3.17 4.98 -15.60
N THR A 317 -4.08 5.65 -16.18
CA THR A 317 -4.02 6.77 -17.10
C THR A 317 -4.82 6.57 -18.37
N SER A 318 -5.74 7.40 -18.58
CA SER A 318 -5.83 8.11 -19.83
C SER A 318 -6.73 9.34 -19.65
N LYS A 319 -6.14 10.51 -19.77
CA LYS A 319 -6.85 11.74 -20.10
C LYS A 319 -7.77 11.58 -21.33
N ASP A 320 -7.54 10.57 -22.14
CA ASP A 320 -8.34 10.26 -23.33
C ASP A 320 -9.79 9.82 -23.02
N ILE A 321 -10.11 9.51 -21.76
CA ILE A 321 -11.50 9.20 -21.35
C ILE A 321 -12.31 10.47 -21.07
N LEU A 322 -11.67 11.62 -20.85
CA LEU A 322 -12.34 12.86 -20.47
C LEU A 322 -12.70 13.77 -21.66
N ASP A 323 -12.15 13.54 -22.85
CA ASP A 323 -12.35 14.40 -24.04
C ASP A 323 -13.46 13.94 -24.99
N GLN A 324 -14.21 12.87 -24.67
CA GLN A 324 -15.41 12.52 -25.45
C GLN A 324 -16.66 13.02 -24.77
N GLU A 325 -17.17 14.13 -25.30
CA GLU A 325 -18.50 14.67 -25.01
C GLU A 325 -19.59 13.61 -25.20
N SER A 326 -20.53 13.67 -24.28
CA SER A 326 -21.86 13.08 -24.19
C SER A 326 -21.99 11.77 -23.40
N ASP A 327 -22.91 11.88 -22.45
CA ASP A 327 -23.43 10.87 -21.53
C ASP A 327 -22.43 10.37 -20.45
N ILE A 328 -22.91 10.39 -19.21
CA ILE A 328 -22.22 9.77 -18.06
C ILE A 328 -21.97 8.32 -18.43
N GLN A 329 -20.88 8.05 -19.13
CA GLN A 329 -20.48 6.71 -19.45
C GLN A 329 -19.90 6.09 -18.17
N MET A 330 -20.67 5.13 -17.62
CA MET A 330 -20.10 4.19 -16.66
C MET A 330 -18.81 3.62 -17.25
N PRO A 331 -17.72 3.57 -16.46
CA PRO A 331 -16.50 2.91 -16.90
C PRO A 331 -16.82 1.51 -17.47
N GLU A 332 -16.09 1.08 -18.50
CA GLU A 332 -16.40 -0.15 -19.25
C GLU A 332 -16.41 -1.41 -18.34
N PHE A 333 -15.58 -1.41 -17.29
CA PHE A 333 -15.56 -2.47 -16.30
C PHE A 333 -16.81 -2.50 -15.41
N VAL A 334 -17.41 -1.33 -15.07
CA VAL A 334 -18.70 -1.28 -14.36
C VAL A 334 -19.80 -1.84 -15.25
N LYS A 335 -19.76 -1.57 -16.56
CA LYS A 335 -20.67 -2.18 -17.54
C LYS A 335 -20.50 -3.70 -17.60
N LYS A 336 -19.25 -4.19 -17.61
CA LYS A 336 -18.93 -5.63 -17.58
C LYS A 336 -19.39 -6.28 -16.26
N LEU A 337 -19.21 -5.61 -15.12
CA LEU A 337 -19.66 -6.08 -13.81
C LEU A 337 -21.19 -6.18 -13.74
N ILE A 338 -21.90 -5.15 -14.25
CA ILE A 338 -23.36 -5.15 -14.37
C ILE A 338 -23.83 -6.27 -15.30
N ALA A 339 -23.13 -6.50 -16.42
CA ALA A 339 -23.42 -7.58 -17.34
C ALA A 339 -23.20 -8.97 -16.71
N LYS A 340 -22.21 -9.12 -15.84
CA LYS A 340 -21.86 -10.39 -15.18
C LYS A 340 -22.75 -10.70 -13.96
N LYS A 341 -23.10 -9.69 -13.15
CA LYS A 341 -23.88 -9.84 -11.90
C LYS A 341 -25.38 -9.50 -12.05
N GLY A 342 -25.80 -8.84 -13.13
CA GLY A 342 -27.12 -8.22 -13.28
C GLY A 342 -27.22 -6.89 -12.52
N ARG A 343 -27.89 -5.89 -13.15
CA ARG A 343 -28.00 -4.52 -12.63
C ARG A 343 -28.63 -4.44 -11.22
N GLU A 344 -29.48 -5.40 -10.91
CA GLU A 344 -30.22 -5.54 -9.63
C GLU A 344 -29.35 -6.08 -8.48
N ASN A 345 -28.22 -6.74 -8.80
CA ASN A 345 -27.32 -7.36 -7.83
C ASN A 345 -26.06 -6.54 -7.52
N VAL A 346 -25.87 -5.42 -8.22
CA VAL A 346 -24.80 -4.46 -7.94
C VAL A 346 -25.36 -3.42 -6.97
N LYS A 347 -25.17 -3.65 -5.67
CA LYS A 347 -25.53 -2.67 -4.63
C LYS A 347 -24.51 -1.54 -4.67
N MET A 348 -24.85 -0.47 -5.38
CA MET A 348 -24.08 0.77 -5.31
C MET A 348 -24.20 1.36 -3.91
N PRO A 349 -23.09 1.60 -3.18
CA PRO A 349 -23.13 2.25 -1.87
C PRO A 349 -23.85 3.60 -1.97
N GLU A 350 -24.60 3.97 -0.93
CA GLU A 350 -25.47 5.15 -0.94
C GLU A 350 -24.70 6.46 -1.17
N PHE A 351 -23.43 6.52 -0.70
CA PHE A 351 -22.57 7.68 -0.93
C PHE A 351 -22.11 7.81 -2.39
N VAL A 352 -21.88 6.69 -3.11
CA VAL A 352 -21.56 6.69 -4.55
C VAL A 352 -22.74 7.23 -5.35
N LYS A 353 -23.97 6.85 -4.98
CA LYS A 353 -25.18 7.40 -5.57
C LYS A 353 -25.26 8.94 -5.37
N ARG A 354 -25.03 9.41 -4.13
CA ARG A 354 -25.03 10.85 -3.81
C ARG A 354 -23.96 11.61 -4.58
N MET A 355 -22.78 11.05 -4.74
CA MET A 355 -21.69 11.67 -5.48
C MET A 355 -22.00 11.76 -6.98
N LEU A 356 -22.54 10.71 -7.58
CA LEU A 356 -23.00 10.72 -8.98
C LEU A 356 -24.14 11.75 -9.18
N GLU A 357 -25.05 11.85 -8.21
CA GLU A 357 -26.11 12.87 -8.22
C GLU A 357 -25.58 14.31 -8.09
N GLN A 358 -24.55 14.53 -7.24
CA GLN A 358 -23.89 15.83 -7.11
C GLN A 358 -23.17 16.24 -8.40
N ARG A 359 -22.40 15.31 -9.02
CA ARG A 359 -21.75 15.57 -10.32
C ARG A 359 -22.77 15.83 -11.43
N ALA A 360 -23.89 15.11 -11.45
CA ALA A 360 -24.98 15.36 -12.41
C ALA A 360 -25.63 16.74 -12.23
N LYS A 361 -25.69 17.25 -10.99
CA LYS A 361 -26.18 18.61 -10.70
C LYS A 361 -25.19 19.70 -11.10
N GLN A 362 -23.88 19.48 -10.90
CA GLN A 362 -22.83 20.43 -11.29
C GLN A 362 -22.67 20.57 -12.81
N LYS A 363 -22.97 19.52 -13.59
CA LYS A 363 -22.97 19.59 -15.08
C LYS A 363 -24.21 20.28 -15.67
N LYS A 364 -25.23 20.58 -14.87
CA LYS A 364 -26.45 21.29 -15.31
C LYS A 364 -26.47 22.79 -14.96
N GLN A 365 -25.43 23.28 -14.29
CA GLN A 365 -25.12 24.70 -14.07
C GLN A 365 -23.98 25.14 -14.98
#